data_30490ffb92ce6444d84e2cd96173191a
#
_entry.id   30490ffb92ce6444d84e2cd96173191a
#
_cell.length_a   1.000
_cell.length_b   1.000
_cell.length_c   1.000
_cell.angle_alpha   90.00
_cell.angle_beta   90.00
_cell.angle_gamma   90.00
#
_symmetry.space_group_name_H-M   'P 1'
#
loop_
_entity.id
_entity.type
_entity.pdbx_description
1 polymer ?
#
loop_
_entity_poly.entity_id
_entity_poly.type
_entity_poly.pdbx_seq_one_letter_code
_entity_poly.pdbx_strand_id
1 'polypeptide(L)'
;MKKLSLIALLAVLIGACQAPIEEEKVAQTSKSVFVAANKPADTLNVAFLAINGVYNSELMAPFDIFQHTIFHTDPGMKTFIVSPTKEVITSFEGIRILPDYDFDDVPRIDVLVVPSAEHNMDTDLEDERLISFVREKGQAAQFVMSLCDGAFILAQAGLLDEVKCTTFPSDIDRFEKTFPQLDVYRDISFVHDGKAITSAGGAKSYDPALYLVEYLYGKKSADGVAGGLVIDWDVHQIKSIIPQ
;
A
#
# COMPACT_ATOMS: atom_id res chain seq x y z
N MET A 1 22.90 75.84 32.43
CA MET A 1 21.45 75.54 32.27
C MET A 1 21.34 74.46 31.20
N LYS A 2 21.31 73.17 31.65
CA LYS A 2 21.26 71.99 30.75
C LYS A 2 19.82 71.49 30.73
N LYS A 3 19.22 71.46 29.51
CA LYS A 3 17.89 70.85 29.30
C LYS A 3 18.04 69.33 29.14
N LEU A 4 17.43 68.55 29.98
CA LEU A 4 17.27 67.13 29.84
C LEU A 4 16.05 66.87 28.93
N SER A 5 16.27 66.17 27.82
CA SER A 5 15.19 65.62 26.97
C SER A 5 14.89 64.22 27.41
N LEU A 6 13.66 63.99 27.81
CA LEU A 6 13.10 62.69 28.16
C LEU A 6 12.61 61.98 26.89
N ILE A 7 13.24 60.89 26.48
CA ILE A 7 12.81 60.06 25.39
C ILE A 7 11.96 58.94 25.98
N ALA A 8 10.66 58.96 25.71
CA ALA A 8 9.74 57.88 26.04
C ALA A 8 9.88 56.75 25.04
N LEU A 9 10.29 55.57 25.52
CA LEU A 9 10.41 54.35 24.73
C LEU A 9 9.03 53.65 24.70
N LEU A 10 8.37 53.67 23.56
CA LEU A 10 7.10 52.98 23.34
C LEU A 10 7.39 51.53 22.96
N ALA A 11 7.19 50.60 23.91
CA ALA A 11 7.27 49.16 23.62
C ALA A 11 5.98 48.68 22.94
N VAL A 12 6.07 48.35 21.67
CA VAL A 12 5.02 47.69 20.94
C VAL A 12 5.11 46.18 21.21
N LEU A 13 4.18 45.66 22.00
CA LEU A 13 3.98 44.20 22.18
C LEU A 13 3.31 43.66 20.91
N ILE A 14 4.08 43.03 20.03
CA ILE A 14 3.57 42.23 18.94
C ILE A 14 3.22 40.87 19.54
N GLY A 15 1.94 40.64 19.83
CA GLY A 15 1.40 39.32 20.15
C GLY A 15 1.36 38.48 18.90
N ALA A 16 2.38 37.61 18.71
CA ALA A 16 2.32 36.58 17.70
C ALA A 16 1.33 35.52 18.17
N CYS A 17 0.15 35.48 17.55
CA CYS A 17 -0.72 34.31 17.59
C CYS A 17 0.00 33.17 16.86
N GLN A 18 0.70 32.31 17.58
CA GLN A 18 1.13 31.02 17.07
C GLN A 18 -0.10 30.12 17.01
N ALA A 19 -0.52 29.77 15.77
CA ALA A 19 -1.42 28.67 15.56
C ALA A 19 -0.77 27.38 16.10
N PRO A 20 -1.52 26.43 16.67
CA PRO A 20 -0.97 25.17 17.09
C PRO A 20 -0.38 24.48 15.87
N ILE A 21 0.91 24.14 15.93
CA ILE A 21 1.57 23.27 14.98
C ILE A 21 0.95 21.90 15.24
N GLU A 22 0.09 21.42 14.33
CA GLU A 22 -0.28 20.01 14.30
C GLU A 22 1.04 19.22 14.17
N GLU A 23 1.33 18.41 15.18
CA GLU A 23 2.45 17.47 15.11
C GLU A 23 2.21 16.51 13.95
N GLU A 24 2.93 16.75 12.85
CA GLU A 24 2.97 15.85 11.71
C GLU A 24 3.38 14.46 12.22
N LYS A 25 2.50 13.44 12.02
CA LYS A 25 2.77 12.05 12.41
C LYS A 25 3.93 11.50 11.56
N VAL A 26 5.15 11.94 11.86
CA VAL A 26 6.37 11.41 11.25
C VAL A 26 6.65 10.05 11.87
N ALA A 27 6.67 9.01 11.05
CA ALA A 27 7.03 7.66 11.49
C ALA A 27 8.43 7.68 12.12
N GLN A 28 8.50 7.52 13.44
CA GLN A 28 9.77 7.27 14.10
C GLN A 28 10.28 5.91 13.64
N THR A 29 11.45 5.88 13.04
CA THR A 29 12.20 4.65 12.78
C THR A 29 12.66 4.05 14.12
N SER A 30 11.74 3.44 14.84
CA SER A 30 12.12 2.52 15.90
C SER A 30 12.70 1.29 15.21
N LYS A 31 13.82 0.76 15.70
CA LYS A 31 14.29 -0.58 15.35
C LYS A 31 13.28 -1.58 15.94
N SER A 32 12.13 -1.73 15.27
CA SER A 32 11.13 -2.72 15.63
C SER A 32 11.75 -4.10 15.40
N VAL A 33 11.60 -4.99 16.36
CA VAL A 33 11.97 -6.39 16.16
C VAL A 33 10.94 -6.93 15.17
N PHE A 34 11.40 -7.25 13.96
CA PHE A 34 10.58 -7.88 12.94
C PHE A 34 10.09 -9.24 13.44
N VAL A 35 8.79 -9.40 13.59
CA VAL A 35 8.16 -10.65 14.00
C VAL A 35 7.62 -11.34 12.74
N ALA A 36 8.31 -12.38 12.29
CA ALA A 36 7.86 -13.20 11.17
C ALA A 36 6.61 -14.03 11.55
N ALA A 37 5.71 -14.18 10.59
CA ALA A 37 4.60 -15.11 10.71
C ALA A 37 5.08 -16.57 10.64
N ASN A 38 4.20 -17.53 10.96
CA ASN A 38 4.47 -18.93 10.68
C ASN A 38 4.41 -19.18 9.17
N LYS A 39 5.41 -19.90 8.66
CA LYS A 39 5.46 -20.30 7.25
C LYS A 39 4.15 -20.98 6.82
N PRO A 40 3.56 -20.60 5.67
CA PRO A 40 2.37 -21.25 5.14
C PRO A 40 2.57 -22.76 4.93
N ALA A 41 1.57 -23.57 5.32
CA ALA A 41 1.59 -25.01 5.10
C ALA A 41 1.24 -25.38 3.64
N ASP A 42 0.39 -24.57 3.01
CA ASP A 42 -0.11 -24.77 1.66
C ASP A 42 0.32 -23.62 0.73
N THR A 43 0.26 -23.86 -0.59
CA THR A 43 0.44 -22.82 -1.61
C THR A 43 -0.59 -21.72 -1.43
N LEU A 44 -0.14 -20.47 -1.32
CA LEU A 44 -1.01 -19.30 -1.27
C LEU A 44 -1.39 -18.86 -2.69
N ASN A 45 -2.68 -18.66 -2.91
CA ASN A 45 -3.23 -18.06 -4.12
C ASN A 45 -3.19 -16.53 -4.01
N VAL A 46 -2.44 -15.89 -4.87
CA VAL A 46 -2.27 -14.42 -4.93
C VAL A 46 -3.00 -13.89 -6.15
N ALA A 47 -4.12 -13.24 -5.92
CA ALA A 47 -4.92 -12.62 -6.97
C ALA A 47 -4.53 -11.16 -7.15
N PHE A 48 -4.23 -10.77 -8.38
CA PHE A 48 -4.01 -9.39 -8.78
C PHE A 48 -5.26 -8.87 -9.46
N LEU A 49 -5.94 -7.93 -8.80
CA LEU A 49 -7.07 -7.23 -9.41
C LEU A 49 -6.54 -6.30 -10.49
N ALA A 50 -6.91 -6.53 -11.74
CA ALA A 50 -6.52 -5.67 -12.84
C ALA A 50 -7.77 -5.24 -13.63
N ILE A 51 -7.92 -3.93 -13.80
CA ILE A 51 -8.99 -3.29 -14.59
C ILE A 51 -8.36 -2.43 -15.67
N ASN A 52 -9.15 -1.92 -16.62
CA ASN A 52 -8.63 -0.97 -17.59
C ASN A 52 -7.99 0.24 -16.92
N GLY A 53 -6.87 0.70 -17.44
CA GLY A 53 -6.09 1.78 -16.85
C GLY A 53 -5.20 1.37 -15.68
N VAL A 54 -5.06 0.07 -15.34
CA VAL A 54 -4.12 -0.38 -14.31
C VAL A 54 -2.69 0.04 -14.65
N TYR A 55 -1.93 0.53 -13.65
CA TYR A 55 -0.54 0.94 -13.85
C TYR A 55 0.40 -0.28 -13.84
N ASN A 56 1.30 -0.34 -14.84
CA ASN A 56 2.18 -1.49 -15.04
C ASN A 56 3.10 -1.75 -13.84
N SER A 57 3.72 -0.71 -13.27
CA SER A 57 4.68 -0.89 -12.16
C SER A 57 4.03 -1.48 -10.92
N GLU A 58 2.78 -1.11 -10.64
CA GLU A 58 2.04 -1.57 -9.47
C GLU A 58 1.47 -2.97 -9.66
N LEU A 59 1.17 -3.35 -10.90
CA LEU A 59 0.75 -4.71 -11.23
C LEU A 59 1.94 -5.66 -11.27
N MET A 60 2.98 -5.32 -12.07
CA MET A 60 4.04 -6.27 -12.44
C MET A 60 5.09 -6.45 -11.36
N ALA A 61 5.46 -5.40 -10.59
CA ALA A 61 6.49 -5.53 -9.57
C ALA A 61 6.14 -6.56 -8.48
N PRO A 62 4.98 -6.49 -7.81
CA PRO A 62 4.61 -7.51 -6.82
C PRO A 62 4.29 -8.86 -7.49
N PHE A 63 3.80 -8.89 -8.74
CA PHE A 63 3.57 -10.12 -9.48
C PHE A 63 4.87 -10.91 -9.67
N ASP A 64 5.94 -10.23 -10.10
CA ASP A 64 7.28 -10.82 -10.23
C ASP A 64 7.78 -11.38 -8.90
N ILE A 65 7.70 -10.58 -7.82
CA ILE A 65 8.16 -11.01 -6.50
C ILE A 65 7.45 -12.30 -6.06
N PHE A 66 6.13 -12.31 -6.11
CA PHE A 66 5.36 -13.46 -5.62
C PHE A 66 5.52 -14.69 -6.51
N GLN A 67 5.60 -14.51 -7.84
CA GLN A 67 5.83 -15.61 -8.76
C GLN A 67 7.22 -16.23 -8.56
N HIS A 68 8.26 -15.43 -8.27
CA HIS A 68 9.61 -15.95 -8.02
C HIS A 68 9.75 -16.73 -6.71
N THR A 69 8.77 -16.71 -5.83
CA THR A 69 8.78 -17.54 -4.60
C THR A 69 8.92 -19.03 -4.91
N ILE A 70 8.44 -19.50 -6.07
CA ILE A 70 8.57 -20.92 -6.50
C ILE A 70 10.02 -21.42 -6.55
N PHE A 71 10.99 -20.51 -6.68
CA PHE A 71 12.42 -20.87 -6.72
C PHE A 71 13.09 -20.84 -5.34
N HIS A 72 12.44 -20.24 -4.35
CA HIS A 72 13.06 -19.93 -3.04
C HIS A 72 12.25 -20.39 -1.83
N THR A 73 11.02 -20.89 -2.04
CA THR A 73 10.14 -21.39 -0.98
C THR A 73 9.48 -22.71 -1.40
N ASP A 74 9.05 -23.48 -0.41
CA ASP A 74 8.26 -24.71 -0.58
C ASP A 74 7.23 -24.78 0.56
N PRO A 75 5.91 -24.63 0.25
CA PRO A 75 5.35 -24.30 -1.06
C PRO A 75 5.63 -22.84 -1.46
N GLY A 76 5.66 -22.57 -2.80
CA GLY A 76 5.67 -21.24 -3.35
C GLY A 76 4.29 -20.62 -3.41
N MET A 77 4.19 -19.37 -3.89
CA MET A 77 2.92 -18.71 -4.19
C MET A 77 2.47 -19.01 -5.63
N LYS A 78 1.17 -18.99 -5.87
CA LYS A 78 0.55 -19.09 -7.19
C LYS A 78 -0.10 -17.75 -7.51
N THR A 79 0.44 -17.01 -8.48
CA THR A 79 -0.09 -15.72 -8.92
C THR A 79 -1.06 -15.88 -10.09
N PHE A 80 -2.07 -15.03 -10.16
CA PHE A 80 -2.98 -14.91 -11.30
C PHE A 80 -3.65 -13.53 -11.33
N ILE A 81 -4.10 -13.15 -12.51
CA ILE A 81 -4.81 -11.89 -12.75
C ILE A 81 -6.32 -12.16 -12.75
N VAL A 82 -7.06 -11.33 -12.01
CA VAL A 82 -8.52 -11.32 -11.97
C VAL A 82 -9.05 -9.96 -12.43
N SER A 83 -10.11 -9.95 -13.22
CA SER A 83 -10.74 -8.74 -13.76
C SER A 83 -12.28 -8.88 -13.70
N PRO A 84 -13.06 -7.79 -13.84
CA PRO A 84 -14.52 -7.91 -13.90
C PRO A 84 -15.04 -8.88 -14.95
N THR A 85 -14.34 -9.04 -16.05
CA THR A 85 -14.64 -9.99 -17.13
C THR A 85 -13.35 -10.63 -17.64
N LYS A 86 -13.46 -11.66 -18.49
CA LYS A 86 -12.29 -12.27 -19.17
C LYS A 86 -11.89 -11.54 -20.46
N GLU A 87 -12.45 -10.38 -20.72
CA GLU A 87 -12.04 -9.56 -21.85
C GLU A 87 -10.63 -8.99 -21.62
N VAL A 88 -9.92 -8.73 -22.71
CA VAL A 88 -8.59 -8.11 -22.66
C VAL A 88 -8.72 -6.72 -22.04
N ILE A 89 -7.98 -6.49 -20.99
CA ILE A 89 -7.79 -5.14 -20.40
C ILE A 89 -6.59 -4.45 -21.01
N THR A 90 -6.57 -3.13 -20.97
CA THR A 90 -5.44 -2.31 -21.41
C THR A 90 -4.94 -1.51 -20.22
N SER A 91 -3.64 -1.64 -19.89
CA SER A 91 -3.03 -0.84 -18.85
C SER A 91 -2.96 0.65 -19.22
N PHE A 92 -2.70 1.51 -18.25
CA PHE A 92 -2.51 2.94 -18.50
C PHE A 92 -1.43 3.22 -19.57
N GLU A 93 -0.34 2.46 -19.55
CA GLU A 93 0.76 2.60 -20.51
C GLU A 93 0.55 1.81 -21.83
N GLY A 94 -0.63 1.19 -22.00
CA GLY A 94 -1.05 0.57 -23.26
C GLY A 94 -0.69 -0.91 -23.43
N ILE A 95 -0.25 -1.62 -22.39
CA ILE A 95 -0.05 -3.07 -22.46
C ILE A 95 -1.42 -3.77 -22.43
N ARG A 96 -1.61 -4.74 -23.33
CA ARG A 96 -2.81 -5.56 -23.37
C ARG A 96 -2.61 -6.82 -22.54
N ILE A 97 -3.50 -7.04 -21.58
CA ILE A 97 -3.43 -8.11 -20.58
C ILE A 97 -4.69 -8.95 -20.68
N LEU A 98 -4.53 -10.27 -20.79
CA LEU A 98 -5.64 -11.22 -20.73
C LEU A 98 -5.75 -11.74 -19.30
N PRO A 99 -6.87 -11.50 -18.58
CA PRO A 99 -7.06 -12.03 -17.22
C PRO A 99 -7.16 -13.56 -17.22
N ASP A 100 -6.68 -14.19 -16.16
CA ASP A 100 -6.81 -15.63 -15.94
C ASP A 100 -8.25 -16.01 -15.52
N TYR A 101 -8.86 -15.15 -14.69
CA TYR A 101 -10.20 -15.34 -14.13
C TYR A 101 -11.02 -14.06 -14.20
N ASP A 102 -12.34 -14.21 -14.15
CA ASP A 102 -13.25 -13.11 -13.86
C ASP A 102 -13.79 -13.19 -12.42
N PHE A 103 -14.65 -12.24 -12.05
CA PHE A 103 -15.20 -12.17 -10.69
C PHE A 103 -16.11 -13.37 -10.34
N ASP A 104 -16.62 -14.08 -11.34
CA ASP A 104 -17.59 -15.16 -11.16
C ASP A 104 -16.93 -16.53 -10.99
N ASP A 105 -15.70 -16.73 -11.55
CA ASP A 105 -15.03 -18.04 -11.54
C ASP A 105 -13.66 -18.05 -10.84
N VAL A 106 -13.27 -16.93 -10.19
CA VAL A 106 -12.00 -16.85 -9.47
C VAL A 106 -11.93 -17.88 -8.33
N PRO A 107 -10.80 -18.62 -8.20
CA PRO A 107 -10.62 -19.56 -7.10
C PRO A 107 -10.49 -18.82 -5.75
N ARG A 108 -10.33 -19.59 -4.65
CA ARG A 108 -10.01 -19.03 -3.33
C ARG A 108 -8.80 -18.11 -3.43
N ILE A 109 -8.92 -16.94 -2.84
CA ILE A 109 -7.85 -15.93 -2.77
C ILE A 109 -7.31 -15.92 -1.34
N ASP A 110 -5.99 -16.08 -1.20
CA ASP A 110 -5.29 -15.96 0.08
C ASP A 110 -4.68 -14.57 0.26
N VAL A 111 -4.21 -13.98 -0.84
CA VAL A 111 -3.71 -12.60 -0.88
C VAL A 111 -4.40 -11.87 -2.04
N LEU A 112 -5.14 -10.82 -1.73
CA LEU A 112 -5.74 -9.94 -2.73
C LEU A 112 -4.85 -8.70 -2.91
N VAL A 113 -4.26 -8.56 -4.09
CA VAL A 113 -3.47 -7.37 -4.46
C VAL A 113 -4.31 -6.45 -5.33
N VAL A 114 -4.40 -5.19 -4.92
CA VAL A 114 -5.15 -4.13 -5.61
C VAL A 114 -4.17 -3.03 -6.05
N PRO A 115 -3.63 -3.14 -7.28
CA PRO A 115 -2.84 -2.09 -7.89
C PRO A 115 -3.70 -0.85 -8.17
N SER A 116 -3.07 0.29 -8.36
CA SER A 116 -3.74 1.50 -8.82
C SER A 116 -4.16 1.38 -10.29
N ALA A 117 -5.28 2.04 -10.62
CA ALA A 117 -5.75 2.25 -11.98
C ALA A 117 -6.18 3.71 -12.15
N GLU A 118 -6.30 4.17 -13.39
CA GLU A 118 -6.52 5.57 -13.78
C GLU A 118 -7.69 6.24 -13.04
N HIS A 119 -8.75 5.47 -12.72
CA HIS A 119 -9.99 6.00 -12.14
C HIS A 119 -10.25 5.53 -10.70
N ASN A 120 -9.24 5.01 -9.99
CA ASN A 120 -9.41 4.52 -8.60
C ASN A 120 -9.80 5.61 -7.59
N MET A 121 -9.63 6.88 -7.94
CA MET A 121 -10.02 8.00 -7.07
C MET A 121 -11.37 8.63 -7.44
N ASP A 122 -12.06 8.12 -8.47
CA ASP A 122 -13.33 8.67 -8.95
C ASP A 122 -14.32 7.58 -9.36
N THR A 123 -14.46 7.26 -10.65
CA THR A 123 -15.53 6.39 -11.14
C THR A 123 -15.46 4.94 -10.69
N ASP A 124 -14.27 4.41 -10.40
CA ASP A 124 -14.14 3.05 -9.90
C ASP A 124 -14.70 2.90 -8.47
N LEU A 125 -14.75 3.99 -7.68
CA LEU A 125 -15.38 3.99 -6.35
C LEU A 125 -16.91 3.84 -6.42
N GLU A 126 -17.52 4.15 -7.56
CA GLU A 126 -18.95 4.06 -7.82
C GLU A 126 -19.33 2.70 -8.46
N ASP A 127 -18.36 1.89 -8.88
CA ASP A 127 -18.60 0.56 -9.43
C ASP A 127 -18.93 -0.44 -8.31
N GLU A 128 -20.23 -0.63 -8.06
CA GLU A 128 -20.71 -1.53 -7.01
C GLU A 128 -20.24 -2.98 -7.19
N ARG A 129 -20.08 -3.45 -8.45
CA ARG A 129 -19.60 -4.81 -8.72
C ARG A 129 -18.14 -4.97 -8.33
N LEU A 130 -17.31 -3.99 -8.68
CA LEU A 130 -15.89 -3.94 -8.29
C LEU A 130 -15.74 -3.88 -6.76
N ILE A 131 -16.41 -2.92 -6.13
CA ILE A 131 -16.31 -2.71 -4.67
C ILE A 131 -16.86 -3.91 -3.89
N SER A 132 -17.96 -4.51 -4.33
CA SER A 132 -18.52 -5.71 -3.68
C SER A 132 -17.59 -6.92 -3.80
N PHE A 133 -16.96 -7.12 -4.96
CA PHE A 133 -15.96 -8.17 -5.18
C PHE A 133 -14.75 -7.99 -4.24
N VAL A 134 -14.18 -6.77 -4.20
CA VAL A 134 -13.04 -6.46 -3.33
C VAL A 134 -13.39 -6.64 -1.86
N ARG A 135 -14.58 -6.21 -1.44
CA ARG A 135 -15.06 -6.40 -0.06
C ARG A 135 -15.18 -7.88 0.29
N GLU A 136 -15.90 -8.66 -0.53
CA GLU A 136 -16.12 -10.09 -0.26
C GLU A 136 -14.81 -10.89 -0.25
N LYS A 137 -14.02 -10.76 -1.31
CA LYS A 137 -12.76 -11.52 -1.44
C LYS A 137 -11.71 -11.02 -0.46
N GLY A 138 -11.63 -9.70 -0.24
CA GLY A 138 -10.74 -9.10 0.74
C GLY A 138 -11.09 -9.51 2.18
N GLN A 139 -12.35 -9.60 2.55
CA GLN A 139 -12.75 -10.11 3.88
C GLN A 139 -12.34 -11.57 4.09
N ALA A 140 -12.46 -12.40 3.06
CA ALA A 140 -12.11 -13.82 3.11
C ALA A 140 -10.60 -14.08 3.02
N ALA A 141 -9.82 -13.20 2.40
CA ALA A 141 -8.38 -13.33 2.23
C ALA A 141 -7.62 -13.23 3.57
N GLN A 142 -6.44 -13.87 3.62
CA GLN A 142 -5.49 -13.73 4.74
C GLN A 142 -4.82 -12.35 4.75
N PHE A 143 -4.51 -11.82 3.55
CA PHE A 143 -3.94 -10.49 3.37
C PHE A 143 -4.65 -9.73 2.24
N VAL A 144 -4.73 -8.42 2.40
CA VAL A 144 -5.07 -7.48 1.33
C VAL A 144 -3.90 -6.52 1.15
N MET A 145 -3.51 -6.26 -0.09
CA MET A 145 -2.39 -5.37 -0.40
C MET A 145 -2.83 -4.32 -1.41
N SER A 146 -2.59 -3.05 -1.14
CA SER A 146 -2.75 -1.99 -2.13
C SER A 146 -1.44 -1.35 -2.50
N LEU A 147 -1.33 -0.98 -3.77
CA LEU A 147 -0.22 -0.19 -4.30
C LEU A 147 -0.80 1.14 -4.78
N CYS A 148 -0.16 2.26 -4.39
CA CYS A 148 -0.61 3.58 -4.83
C CYS A 148 -2.09 3.82 -4.47
N ASP A 149 -2.89 4.32 -5.39
CA ASP A 149 -4.31 4.64 -5.19
C ASP A 149 -5.25 3.42 -5.19
N GLY A 150 -4.72 2.21 -5.34
CA GLY A 150 -5.46 1.00 -4.99
C GLY A 150 -5.96 1.00 -3.53
N ALA A 151 -5.36 1.84 -2.67
CA ALA A 151 -5.83 2.09 -1.31
C ALA A 151 -7.24 2.70 -1.25
N PHE A 152 -7.62 3.53 -2.22
CA PHE A 152 -8.98 4.08 -2.30
C PHE A 152 -10.02 2.98 -2.48
N ILE A 153 -9.73 1.98 -3.31
CA ILE A 153 -10.61 0.82 -3.54
C ILE A 153 -10.74 -0.03 -2.26
N LEU A 154 -9.62 -0.29 -1.55
CA LEU A 154 -9.68 -1.00 -0.27
C LEU A 154 -10.47 -0.22 0.79
N ALA A 155 -10.28 1.11 0.86
CA ALA A 155 -11.02 1.98 1.77
C ALA A 155 -12.53 1.97 1.47
N GLN A 156 -12.91 2.13 0.20
CA GLN A 156 -14.32 2.08 -0.24
C GLN A 156 -14.97 0.72 0.03
N ALA A 157 -14.17 -0.35 -0.02
CA ALA A 157 -14.62 -1.68 0.36
C ALA A 157 -14.73 -1.90 1.89
N GLY A 158 -14.31 -0.93 2.73
CA GLY A 158 -14.30 -1.03 4.19
C GLY A 158 -13.21 -1.95 4.75
N LEU A 159 -12.14 -2.19 3.99
CA LEU A 159 -11.05 -3.08 4.39
C LEU A 159 -9.91 -2.36 5.12
N LEU A 160 -9.97 -1.02 5.22
CA LEU A 160 -9.01 -0.20 5.93
C LEU A 160 -9.57 0.44 7.19
N ASP A 161 -10.79 0.10 7.58
CA ASP A 161 -11.39 0.60 8.81
C ASP A 161 -10.60 0.10 10.04
N GLU A 162 -10.32 1.02 10.97
CA GLU A 162 -9.61 0.75 12.24
C GLU A 162 -8.16 0.24 12.09
N VAL A 163 -7.57 0.32 10.90
CA VAL A 163 -6.14 -0.02 10.67
C VAL A 163 -5.37 1.19 10.16
N LYS A 164 -4.07 1.18 10.41
CA LYS A 164 -3.13 2.15 9.84
C LYS A 164 -2.96 1.89 8.36
N CYS A 165 -2.89 2.97 7.57
CA CYS A 165 -2.73 2.82 6.12
C CYS A 165 -1.93 3.97 5.51
N THR A 166 -1.61 3.84 4.22
CA THR A 166 -1.03 4.87 3.38
C THR A 166 -1.53 4.72 1.94
N THR A 167 -1.25 5.70 1.11
CA THR A 167 -1.51 5.69 -0.33
C THR A 167 -0.38 6.42 -1.07
N PHE A 168 -0.57 6.74 -2.34
CA PHE A 168 0.40 7.51 -3.13
C PHE A 168 0.66 8.89 -2.49
N PRO A 169 1.93 9.33 -2.38
CA PRO A 169 2.27 10.51 -1.58
C PRO A 169 1.57 11.80 -1.99
N SER A 170 1.35 12.05 -3.29
CA SER A 170 0.67 13.27 -3.74
C SER A 170 -0.84 13.25 -3.52
N ASP A 171 -1.43 12.08 -3.27
CA ASP A 171 -2.88 11.89 -3.16
C ASP A 171 -3.37 11.67 -1.72
N ILE A 172 -2.45 11.70 -0.76
CA ILE A 172 -2.76 11.53 0.67
C ILE A 172 -3.80 12.54 1.15
N ASP A 173 -3.69 13.82 0.79
CA ASP A 173 -4.67 14.85 1.19
C ASP A 173 -6.07 14.53 0.64
N ARG A 174 -6.15 14.03 -0.60
CA ARG A 174 -7.41 13.58 -1.20
C ARG A 174 -7.94 12.34 -0.50
N PHE A 175 -7.07 11.40 -0.15
CA PHE A 175 -7.41 10.17 0.55
C PHE A 175 -8.01 10.46 1.93
N GLU A 176 -7.35 11.27 2.76
CA GLU A 176 -7.85 11.70 4.07
C GLU A 176 -9.16 12.50 3.98
N LYS A 177 -9.30 13.32 2.95
CA LYS A 177 -10.55 14.07 2.71
C LYS A 177 -11.71 13.17 2.32
N THR A 178 -11.44 12.11 1.53
CA THR A 178 -12.46 11.17 1.05
C THR A 178 -12.86 10.19 2.16
N PHE A 179 -11.89 9.76 2.97
CA PHE A 179 -12.06 8.78 4.05
C PHE A 179 -11.53 9.33 5.39
N PRO A 180 -12.21 10.32 5.99
CA PRO A 180 -11.70 11.04 7.17
C PRO A 180 -11.62 10.20 8.44
N GLN A 181 -12.18 9.00 8.43
CA GLN A 181 -12.14 8.06 9.55
C GLN A 181 -10.84 7.23 9.60
N LEU A 182 -10.03 7.22 8.53
CA LEU A 182 -8.85 6.36 8.43
C LEU A 182 -7.63 6.95 9.17
N ASP A 183 -6.78 6.07 9.70
CA ASP A 183 -5.47 6.44 10.31
C ASP A 183 -4.37 6.41 9.24
N VAL A 184 -4.21 7.53 8.51
CA VAL A 184 -3.33 7.64 7.34
C VAL A 184 -1.93 8.11 7.74
N TYR A 185 -0.90 7.46 7.20
CA TYR A 185 0.51 7.77 7.46
C TYR A 185 1.19 8.29 6.19
N ARG A 186 2.03 9.33 6.39
CA ARG A 186 2.74 10.06 5.32
C ARG A 186 4.21 9.69 5.28
N ASP A 187 4.87 9.94 4.16
CA ASP A 187 6.32 9.81 3.99
C ASP A 187 6.88 8.43 4.33
N ILE A 188 6.13 7.38 4.07
CA ILE A 188 6.52 5.98 4.27
C ILE A 188 6.35 5.18 2.98
N SER A 189 7.10 4.08 2.84
CA SER A 189 6.98 3.21 1.69
C SER A 189 5.73 2.33 1.79
N PHE A 190 5.50 1.73 2.97
CA PHE A 190 4.32 0.91 3.21
C PHE A 190 3.94 0.82 4.69
N VAL A 191 2.70 0.43 4.93
CA VAL A 191 2.14 0.07 6.26
C VAL A 191 1.63 -1.35 6.21
N HIS A 192 1.94 -2.15 7.22
CA HIS A 192 1.28 -3.42 7.50
C HIS A 192 0.59 -3.32 8.86
N ASP A 193 -0.73 -3.37 8.88
CA ASP A 193 -1.53 -3.41 10.10
C ASP A 193 -2.69 -4.41 9.95
N GLY A 194 -2.78 -5.35 10.90
CA GLY A 194 -3.71 -6.47 10.79
C GLY A 194 -3.42 -7.35 9.58
N LYS A 195 -4.37 -7.43 8.65
CA LYS A 195 -4.19 -8.11 7.37
C LYS A 195 -3.98 -7.15 6.19
N ALA A 196 -4.03 -5.84 6.44
CA ALA A 196 -3.89 -4.84 5.41
C ALA A 196 -2.42 -4.43 5.24
N ILE A 197 -1.95 -4.44 3.99
CA ILE A 197 -0.65 -3.92 3.59
C ILE A 197 -0.92 -2.85 2.54
N THR A 198 -0.65 -1.59 2.86
CA THR A 198 -0.85 -0.47 1.94
C THR A 198 0.46 0.20 1.62
N SER A 199 0.67 0.69 0.41
CA SER A 199 1.96 1.27 0.03
C SER A 199 1.86 2.49 -0.88
N ALA A 200 2.96 3.25 -0.92
CA ALA A 200 3.13 4.41 -1.79
C ALA A 200 3.08 4.09 -3.29
N GLY A 201 3.25 2.83 -3.69
CA GLY A 201 3.18 2.43 -5.09
C GLY A 201 4.39 2.84 -5.95
N GLY A 202 4.21 2.87 -7.27
CA GLY A 202 5.27 3.16 -8.23
C GLY A 202 6.45 2.19 -8.09
N ALA A 203 7.67 2.69 -8.15
CA ALA A 203 8.88 1.88 -7.94
C ALA A 203 8.99 1.29 -6.51
N LYS A 204 8.17 1.78 -5.55
CA LYS A 204 8.09 1.24 -4.20
C LYS A 204 7.18 0.00 -4.09
N SER A 205 6.56 -0.43 -5.17
CA SER A 205 5.68 -1.62 -5.20
C SER A 205 6.43 -2.93 -4.92
N TYR A 206 7.75 -2.96 -5.10
CA TYR A 206 8.60 -4.08 -4.69
C TYR A 206 8.70 -4.23 -3.16
N ASP A 207 8.73 -3.11 -2.43
CA ASP A 207 8.96 -3.09 -0.97
C ASP A 207 7.92 -3.91 -0.18
N PRO A 208 6.59 -3.66 -0.32
CA PRO A 208 5.58 -4.43 0.41
C PRO A 208 5.51 -5.89 -0.03
N ALA A 209 5.84 -6.20 -1.29
CA ALA A 209 5.85 -7.58 -1.79
C ALA A 209 7.02 -8.38 -1.20
N LEU A 210 8.25 -7.84 -1.26
CA LEU A 210 9.42 -8.47 -0.62
C LEU A 210 9.23 -8.58 0.90
N TYR A 211 8.65 -7.55 1.53
CA TYR A 211 8.29 -7.61 2.93
C TYR A 211 7.34 -8.76 3.24
N LEU A 212 6.27 -8.96 2.46
CA LEU A 212 5.32 -10.06 2.70
C LEU A 212 5.99 -11.43 2.50
N VAL A 213 6.90 -11.57 1.53
CA VAL A 213 7.72 -12.78 1.37
C VAL A 213 8.60 -13.00 2.60
N GLU A 214 9.29 -11.97 3.10
CA GLU A 214 10.09 -12.07 4.32
C GLU A 214 9.24 -12.41 5.54
N TYR A 215 8.08 -11.78 5.68
CA TYR A 215 7.14 -12.00 6.77
C TYR A 215 6.65 -13.46 6.83
N LEU A 216 6.32 -14.05 5.67
CA LEU A 216 5.76 -15.39 5.57
C LEU A 216 6.81 -16.50 5.49
N TYR A 217 7.94 -16.27 4.81
CA TYR A 217 8.91 -17.33 4.50
C TYR A 217 10.29 -17.07 5.09
N GLY A 218 10.48 -15.93 5.75
CA GLY A 218 11.72 -15.53 6.38
C GLY A 218 12.72 -14.87 5.44
N LYS A 219 13.70 -14.18 6.06
CA LYS A 219 14.69 -13.36 5.35
C LYS A 219 15.44 -14.10 4.24
N LYS A 220 15.83 -15.35 4.47
CA LYS A 220 16.57 -16.13 3.46
C LYS A 220 15.79 -16.28 2.14
N SER A 221 14.48 -16.49 2.23
CA SER A 221 13.62 -16.61 1.05
C SER A 221 13.46 -15.26 0.35
N ALA A 222 13.25 -14.18 1.12
CA ALA A 222 13.17 -12.82 0.56
C ALA A 222 14.48 -12.40 -0.12
N ASP A 223 15.63 -12.68 0.50
CA ASP A 223 16.95 -12.41 -0.09
C ASP A 223 17.15 -13.20 -1.39
N GLY A 224 16.67 -14.44 -1.44
CA GLY A 224 16.72 -15.26 -2.65
C GLY A 224 15.89 -14.66 -3.79
N VAL A 225 14.64 -14.29 -3.50
CA VAL A 225 13.75 -13.64 -4.48
C VAL A 225 14.33 -12.30 -4.95
N ALA A 226 14.75 -11.45 -4.03
CA ALA A 226 15.35 -10.14 -4.32
C ALA A 226 16.63 -10.28 -5.17
N GLY A 227 17.51 -11.24 -4.81
CA GLY A 227 18.73 -11.54 -5.56
C GLY A 227 18.46 -12.00 -6.98
N GLY A 228 17.39 -12.79 -7.19
CA GLY A 228 16.96 -13.21 -8.54
C GLY A 228 16.49 -12.04 -9.42
N LEU A 229 16.07 -10.93 -8.82
CA LEU A 229 15.65 -9.70 -9.50
C LEU A 229 16.66 -8.55 -9.39
N VAL A 230 17.86 -8.84 -8.82
CA VAL A 230 18.95 -7.85 -8.62
C VAL A 230 18.49 -6.66 -7.76
N ILE A 231 17.71 -6.94 -6.73
CA ILE A 231 17.23 -5.95 -5.76
C ILE A 231 18.03 -6.09 -4.47
N ASP A 232 18.60 -4.98 -3.99
CA ASP A 232 19.17 -4.90 -2.64
C ASP A 232 18.04 -4.81 -1.63
N TRP A 233 17.86 -5.86 -0.82
CA TRP A 233 16.75 -5.95 0.13
C TRP A 233 17.21 -5.94 1.59
N ASP A 234 16.72 -4.96 2.32
CA ASP A 234 16.81 -4.91 3.79
C ASP A 234 15.60 -4.14 4.33
N VAL A 235 14.65 -4.84 4.94
CA VAL A 235 13.42 -4.23 5.49
C VAL A 235 13.72 -3.13 6.51
N HIS A 236 14.85 -3.20 7.22
CA HIS A 236 15.22 -2.19 8.21
C HIS A 236 15.70 -0.85 7.60
N GLN A 237 15.99 -0.84 6.30
CA GLN A 237 16.30 0.39 5.55
C GLN A 237 15.06 0.99 4.89
N ILE A 238 13.93 0.28 4.91
CA ILE A 238 12.68 0.75 4.35
C ILE A 238 11.89 1.51 5.42
N LYS A 239 11.51 2.74 5.11
CA LYS A 239 10.64 3.53 5.99
C LYS A 239 9.22 2.97 5.95
N SER A 240 8.86 2.22 6.97
CA SER A 240 7.59 1.46 7.03
C SER A 240 7.03 1.38 8.44
N ILE A 241 5.76 1.04 8.55
CA ILE A 241 5.10 0.62 9.80
C ILE A 241 4.77 -0.85 9.64
N ILE A 242 5.25 -1.68 10.56
CA ILE A 242 5.07 -3.13 10.56
C ILE A 242 4.67 -3.61 11.96
N PRO A 243 3.99 -4.76 12.11
CA PRO A 243 3.69 -5.38 13.39
C PRO A 243 4.95 -5.56 14.25
N GLN A 244 4.80 -5.35 15.56
CA GLN A 244 5.87 -5.53 16.57
C GLN A 244 5.69 -6.85 17.32
#